data_76cefd843e7dd3f599a96b9120101e72
#
_entry.id   76cefd843e7dd3f599a96b9120101e72
#
_cell.length_a   1.000
_cell.length_b   1.000
_cell.length_c   1.000
_cell.angle_alpha   90.00
_cell.angle_beta   90.00
_cell.angle_gamma   90.00
#
_symmetry.space_group_name_H-M   'P 1'
#
loop_
_entity.id
_entity.type
_entity.pdbx_description
1 polymer ?
#
loop_
_entity_poly.entity_id
_entity_poly.type
_entity_poly.pdbx_seq_one_letter_code
_entity_poly.pdbx_strand_id
1 'polypeptide(L)'
;MNFQLFGNKEAPTLLLIPGLGVSYEIFLPLIRLTEGKFRIIAAEVDGFTLGRHTRFTSVDDQAAQVIAYIKAHFDGHLDCAYGLSLGGKILSRILERDELTIDHAILDAAPLLPLPQWLVNPLRYYQAANVWTCYHWTGFWKTFFRSHYFDVLLDECKKVWPFGGTQAVVDGYKSVYTNRLNAIHGTDIHFWYGTKEAFVAKPQVKHLLSLCPQAHIEVFQGMNHGQLLNDRPEEIAQRITQITAWHGICSHSRG
;
A
#
# COMPACT_ATOMS: atom_id res chain seq x y z
N MET A 1 -7.54 10.80 -8.14
CA MET A 1 -7.15 9.37 -8.14
C MET A 1 -7.96 8.62 -9.21
N ASN A 2 -7.38 7.67 -9.91
CA ASN A 2 -8.08 6.74 -10.79
C ASN A 2 -8.10 5.34 -10.18
N PHE A 3 -8.95 4.47 -10.74
CA PHE A 3 -9.05 3.07 -10.32
C PHE A 3 -9.14 2.17 -11.54
N GLN A 4 -8.34 1.11 -11.56
CA GLN A 4 -8.38 0.06 -12.57
C GLN A 4 -9.12 -1.15 -11.99
N LEU A 5 -10.02 -1.75 -12.77
CA LEU A 5 -10.84 -2.89 -12.33
C LEU A 5 -10.44 -4.15 -13.07
N PHE A 6 -10.29 -5.25 -12.33
CA PHE A 6 -9.95 -6.56 -12.86
C PHE A 6 -10.84 -7.64 -12.22
N GLY A 7 -10.91 -8.80 -12.86
CA GLY A 7 -11.57 -9.98 -12.32
C GLY A 7 -13.09 -9.98 -12.45
N ASN A 8 -13.73 -10.94 -11.78
CA ASN A 8 -15.17 -11.16 -11.86
C ASN A 8 -15.94 -10.18 -10.97
N LYS A 9 -16.99 -9.56 -11.51
CA LYS A 9 -17.82 -8.57 -10.78
C LYS A 9 -18.56 -9.15 -9.57
N GLU A 10 -18.86 -10.45 -9.59
CA GLU A 10 -19.59 -11.15 -8.52
C GLU A 10 -18.66 -11.76 -7.45
N ALA A 11 -17.37 -11.65 -7.63
CA ALA A 11 -16.38 -12.15 -6.67
C ALA A 11 -16.16 -11.18 -5.52
N PRO A 12 -15.62 -11.65 -4.36
CA PRO A 12 -15.21 -10.78 -3.25
C PRO A 12 -14.27 -9.67 -3.71
N THR A 13 -14.41 -8.49 -3.10
CA THR A 13 -13.66 -7.30 -3.48
C THR A 13 -12.26 -7.26 -2.85
N LEU A 14 -11.26 -6.88 -3.64
CA LEU A 14 -9.88 -6.68 -3.19
C LEU A 14 -9.38 -5.31 -3.65
N LEU A 15 -9.22 -4.38 -2.71
CA LEU A 15 -8.60 -3.09 -2.98
C LEU A 15 -7.07 -3.19 -2.85
N LEU A 16 -6.33 -2.69 -3.85
CA LEU A 16 -4.87 -2.63 -3.87
C LEU A 16 -4.40 -1.17 -3.96
N ILE A 17 -3.62 -0.70 -2.97
CA ILE A 17 -3.09 0.67 -2.92
C ILE A 17 -1.56 0.62 -2.95
N PRO A 18 -0.90 1.17 -4.00
CA PRO A 18 0.55 1.07 -4.17
C PRO A 18 1.34 2.01 -3.24
N GLY A 19 2.64 1.74 -3.19
CA GLY A 19 3.61 2.55 -2.45
C GLY A 19 3.99 3.86 -3.12
N LEU A 20 4.88 4.60 -2.47
CA LEU A 20 5.43 5.86 -2.99
C LEU A 20 6.32 5.59 -4.21
N GLY A 21 6.10 6.34 -5.28
CA GLY A 21 6.97 6.32 -6.47
C GLY A 21 6.78 5.11 -7.37
N VAL A 22 5.70 4.35 -7.19
CA VAL A 22 5.32 3.22 -8.05
C VAL A 22 3.87 3.35 -8.51
N SER A 23 3.57 2.78 -9.69
CA SER A 23 2.22 2.74 -10.22
C SER A 23 1.45 1.51 -9.71
N TYR A 24 0.14 1.43 -10.04
CA TYR A 24 -0.64 0.21 -9.78
C TYR A 24 -0.08 -1.03 -10.50
N GLU A 25 0.72 -0.84 -11.56
CA GLU A 25 1.31 -1.95 -12.33
C GLU A 25 2.25 -2.83 -11.51
N ILE A 26 2.77 -2.31 -10.38
CA ILE A 26 3.54 -3.11 -9.42
C ILE A 26 2.75 -4.34 -8.93
N PHE A 27 1.42 -4.26 -8.95
CA PHE A 27 0.52 -5.34 -8.56
C PHE A 27 0.15 -6.30 -9.69
N LEU A 28 0.56 -6.08 -10.95
CA LEU A 28 0.15 -6.94 -12.07
C LEU A 28 0.46 -8.43 -11.86
N PRO A 29 1.60 -8.83 -11.28
CA PRO A 29 1.84 -10.24 -10.95
C PRO A 29 0.80 -10.78 -9.95
N LEU A 30 0.48 -10.02 -8.89
CA LEU A 30 -0.53 -10.40 -7.90
C LEU A 30 -1.94 -10.41 -8.51
N ILE A 31 -2.28 -9.43 -9.33
CA ILE A 31 -3.57 -9.34 -10.02
C ILE A 31 -3.83 -10.60 -10.85
N ARG A 32 -2.86 -11.02 -11.69
CA ARG A 32 -2.97 -12.23 -12.52
C ARG A 32 -3.20 -13.51 -11.71
N LEU A 33 -2.68 -13.57 -10.49
CA LEU A 33 -2.83 -14.72 -9.58
C LEU A 33 -4.18 -14.72 -8.84
N THR A 34 -4.83 -13.55 -8.74
CA THR A 34 -6.02 -13.37 -7.90
C THR A 34 -7.28 -12.96 -8.68
N GLU A 35 -7.18 -12.47 -9.93
CA GLU A 35 -8.33 -12.00 -10.73
C GLU A 35 -9.40 -13.05 -11.01
N GLY A 36 -9.05 -14.34 -10.95
CA GLY A 36 -10.03 -15.43 -11.04
C GLY A 36 -10.86 -15.65 -9.77
N LYS A 37 -10.45 -15.05 -8.64
CA LYS A 37 -11.07 -15.23 -7.32
C LYS A 37 -11.64 -13.94 -6.73
N PHE A 38 -11.16 -12.78 -7.17
CA PHE A 38 -11.51 -11.48 -6.63
C PHE A 38 -11.96 -10.51 -7.72
N ARG A 39 -12.85 -9.59 -7.33
CA ARG A 39 -13.09 -8.34 -8.03
C ARG A 39 -12.07 -7.32 -7.52
N ILE A 40 -11.03 -7.05 -8.32
CA ILE A 40 -9.88 -6.26 -7.89
C ILE A 40 -10.06 -4.80 -8.28
N ILE A 41 -9.76 -3.91 -7.32
CA ILE A 41 -9.77 -2.46 -7.47
C ILE A 41 -8.33 -2.00 -7.23
N ALA A 42 -7.58 -1.70 -8.29
CA ALA A 42 -6.21 -1.19 -8.17
C ALA A 42 -6.22 0.35 -8.24
N ALA A 43 -5.81 1.00 -7.16
CA ALA A 43 -5.78 2.45 -7.05
C ALA A 43 -4.55 3.04 -7.76
N GLU A 44 -4.76 4.10 -8.53
CA GLU A 44 -3.69 4.94 -9.09
C GLU A 44 -3.54 6.18 -8.22
N VAL A 45 -2.56 6.19 -7.34
CA VAL A 45 -2.28 7.30 -6.42
C VAL A 45 -1.87 8.55 -7.21
N ASP A 46 -2.49 9.69 -6.91
CA ASP A 46 -2.16 10.96 -7.56
C ASP A 46 -0.66 11.30 -7.41
N GLY A 47 -0.08 11.87 -8.46
CA GLY A 47 1.36 12.10 -8.57
C GLY A 47 2.16 10.88 -9.02
N PHE A 48 1.54 9.67 -9.06
CA PHE A 48 2.16 8.43 -9.53
C PHE A 48 1.26 7.70 -10.55
N THR A 49 0.30 8.42 -11.13
CA THR A 49 -0.63 7.93 -12.16
C THR A 49 0.06 7.86 -13.51
N LEU A 50 -0.03 6.72 -14.20
CA LEU A 50 0.55 6.56 -15.53
C LEU A 50 -0.21 7.37 -16.59
N GLY A 51 0.53 8.02 -17.47
CA GLY A 51 -0.02 8.77 -18.60
C GLY A 51 -0.76 10.06 -18.24
N ARG A 52 -0.77 10.47 -16.95
CA ARG A 52 -1.47 11.67 -16.50
C ARG A 52 -0.66 12.47 -15.48
N HIS A 53 -0.59 13.78 -15.68
CA HIS A 53 -0.06 14.69 -14.66
C HIS A 53 -1.14 14.97 -13.61
N THR A 54 -1.08 14.23 -12.50
CA THR A 54 -1.90 14.45 -11.32
C THR A 54 -1.04 14.98 -10.18
N ARG A 55 -1.63 15.68 -9.21
CA ARG A 55 -0.89 16.22 -8.08
C ARG A 55 -1.22 15.45 -6.82
N PHE A 56 -0.21 14.87 -6.19
CA PHE A 56 -0.33 14.38 -4.83
C PHE A 56 -0.46 15.54 -3.85
N THR A 57 -1.53 15.60 -3.08
CA THR A 57 -1.78 16.65 -2.09
C THR A 57 -1.48 16.18 -0.67
N SER A 58 -2.14 15.11 -0.23
CA SER A 58 -1.93 14.49 1.07
C SER A 58 -2.48 13.07 1.11
N VAL A 59 -2.02 12.31 2.10
CA VAL A 59 -2.59 10.98 2.41
C VAL A 59 -4.09 11.08 2.75
N ASP A 60 -4.50 12.14 3.47
CA ASP A 60 -5.90 12.34 3.84
C ASP A 60 -6.81 12.62 2.63
N ASP A 61 -6.30 13.35 1.62
CA ASP A 61 -7.00 13.59 0.37
C ASP A 61 -7.12 12.29 -0.44
N GLN A 62 -6.03 11.51 -0.54
CA GLN A 62 -6.07 10.21 -1.21
C GLN A 62 -7.06 9.24 -0.52
N ALA A 63 -7.08 9.20 0.80
CA ALA A 63 -8.05 8.40 1.57
C ALA A 63 -9.49 8.84 1.28
N ALA A 64 -9.77 10.16 1.23
CA ALA A 64 -11.09 10.68 0.91
C ALA A 64 -11.55 10.27 -0.51
N GLN A 65 -10.65 10.29 -1.49
CA GLN A 65 -10.96 9.88 -2.87
C GLN A 65 -11.26 8.38 -2.95
N VAL A 66 -10.52 7.52 -2.22
CA VAL A 66 -10.83 6.08 -2.13
C VAL A 66 -12.20 5.86 -1.49
N ILE A 67 -12.46 6.50 -0.34
CA ILE A 67 -13.75 6.39 0.36
C ILE A 67 -14.92 6.77 -0.55
N ALA A 68 -14.81 7.92 -1.23
CA ALA A 68 -15.84 8.39 -2.14
C ALA A 68 -16.09 7.40 -3.29
N TYR A 69 -15.03 6.84 -3.87
CA TYR A 69 -15.14 5.87 -4.94
C TYR A 69 -15.80 4.56 -4.48
N ILE A 70 -15.40 4.01 -3.33
CA ILE A 70 -15.96 2.76 -2.80
C ILE A 70 -17.43 2.94 -2.40
N LYS A 71 -17.79 4.07 -1.79
CA LYS A 71 -19.20 4.39 -1.51
C LYS A 71 -20.06 4.47 -2.78
N ALA A 72 -19.51 5.05 -3.85
CA ALA A 72 -20.26 5.25 -5.10
C ALA A 72 -20.42 3.97 -5.95
N HIS A 73 -19.51 3.00 -5.83
CA HIS A 73 -19.43 1.86 -6.75
C HIS A 73 -19.47 0.48 -6.09
N PHE A 74 -19.35 0.41 -4.75
CA PHE A 74 -19.23 -0.83 -3.97
C PHE A 74 -20.02 -0.76 -2.66
N ASP A 75 -21.06 0.07 -2.58
CA ASP A 75 -21.96 0.22 -1.42
C ASP A 75 -21.22 0.46 -0.09
N GLY A 76 -20.01 1.03 -0.15
CA GLY A 76 -19.19 1.31 1.02
C GLY A 76 -18.55 0.08 1.67
N HIS A 77 -18.53 -1.10 1.02
CA HIS A 77 -17.99 -2.33 1.54
C HIS A 77 -16.82 -2.88 0.72
N LEU A 78 -15.83 -3.47 1.41
CA LEU A 78 -14.71 -4.22 0.85
C LEU A 78 -14.46 -5.48 1.67
N ASP A 79 -14.34 -6.63 1.00
CA ASP A 79 -13.98 -7.89 1.67
C ASP A 79 -12.49 -7.87 2.10
N CYS A 80 -11.61 -7.28 1.29
CA CYS A 80 -10.20 -7.14 1.63
C CYS A 80 -9.60 -5.85 1.06
N ALA A 81 -8.70 -5.22 1.81
CA ALA A 81 -7.90 -4.11 1.34
C ALA A 81 -6.41 -4.36 1.66
N TYR A 82 -5.54 -4.19 0.68
CA TYR A 82 -4.08 -4.30 0.81
C TYR A 82 -3.44 -2.96 0.48
N GLY A 83 -2.66 -2.43 1.39
CA GLY A 83 -1.90 -1.20 1.20
C GLY A 83 -0.41 -1.40 1.46
N LEU A 84 0.42 -1.11 0.44
CA LEU A 84 1.87 -1.18 0.54
C LEU A 84 2.45 0.19 0.94
N SER A 85 3.21 0.29 2.02
CA SER A 85 3.99 1.49 2.37
C SER A 85 3.13 2.77 2.43
N LEU A 86 3.26 3.71 1.48
CA LEU A 86 2.35 4.86 1.31
C LEU A 86 0.90 4.40 1.18
N GLY A 87 0.63 3.33 0.42
CA GLY A 87 -0.69 2.73 0.30
C GLY A 87 -1.22 2.22 1.63
N GLY A 88 -0.36 1.61 2.46
CA GLY A 88 -0.68 1.21 3.82
C GLY A 88 -0.99 2.40 4.73
N LYS A 89 -0.30 3.53 4.53
CA LYS A 89 -0.62 4.80 5.21
C LYS A 89 -1.98 5.34 4.78
N ILE A 90 -2.29 5.33 3.48
CA ILE A 90 -3.60 5.73 2.97
C ILE A 90 -4.69 4.82 3.57
N LEU A 91 -4.49 3.50 3.54
CA LEU A 91 -5.42 2.53 4.12
C LEU A 91 -5.62 2.78 5.63
N SER A 92 -4.55 3.07 6.38
CA SER A 92 -4.67 3.40 7.80
C SER A 92 -5.54 4.63 8.07
N ARG A 93 -5.56 5.62 7.17
CA ARG A 93 -6.43 6.81 7.26
C ARG A 93 -7.87 6.48 6.88
N ILE A 94 -8.08 5.54 5.95
CA ILE A 94 -9.43 5.04 5.62
C ILE A 94 -10.03 4.32 6.83
N LEU A 95 -9.25 3.43 7.46
CA LEU A 95 -9.66 2.70 8.67
C LEU A 95 -9.99 3.63 9.84
N GLU A 96 -9.19 4.70 10.04
CA GLU A 96 -9.42 5.65 11.12
C GLU A 96 -10.68 6.50 10.93
N ARG A 97 -11.09 6.75 9.68
CA ARG A 97 -12.32 7.52 9.38
C ARG A 97 -13.59 6.73 9.62
N ASP A 98 -13.51 5.40 9.62
CA ASP A 98 -14.64 4.49 9.87
C ASP A 98 -15.86 4.78 8.96
N GLU A 99 -15.56 5.16 7.71
CA GLU A 99 -16.59 5.51 6.72
C GLU A 99 -16.90 4.38 5.74
N LEU A 100 -16.12 3.29 5.77
CA LEU A 100 -16.29 2.07 4.97
C LEU A 100 -16.33 0.86 5.90
N THR A 101 -17.05 -0.16 5.50
CA THR A 101 -16.94 -1.50 6.09
C THR A 101 -15.82 -2.25 5.35
N ILE A 102 -14.78 -2.64 6.05
CA ILE A 102 -13.66 -3.42 5.49
C ILE A 102 -13.48 -4.65 6.37
N ASP A 103 -13.71 -5.84 5.81
CA ASP A 103 -13.63 -7.06 6.60
C ASP A 103 -12.20 -7.36 7.02
N HIS A 104 -11.26 -7.30 6.05
CA HIS A 104 -9.84 -7.54 6.28
C HIS A 104 -8.96 -6.42 5.70
N ALA A 105 -8.01 -5.92 6.49
CA ALA A 105 -7.05 -4.93 6.02
C ALA A 105 -5.61 -5.40 6.23
N ILE A 106 -4.82 -5.38 5.17
CA ILE A 106 -3.41 -5.75 5.16
C ILE A 106 -2.57 -4.48 5.01
N LEU A 107 -1.84 -4.15 6.06
CA LEU A 107 -0.93 -3.03 6.15
C LEU A 107 0.51 -3.54 5.95
N ASP A 108 0.99 -3.55 4.70
CA ASP A 108 2.33 -4.02 4.37
C ASP A 108 3.34 -2.87 4.50
N ALA A 109 4.26 -3.00 5.45
CA ALA A 109 5.30 -2.02 5.75
C ALA A 109 4.77 -0.59 5.97
N ALA A 110 3.56 -0.47 6.54
CA ALA A 110 2.85 0.79 6.66
C ALA A 110 3.41 1.68 7.78
N PRO A 111 3.75 2.96 7.54
CA PRO A 111 4.13 3.91 8.56
C PRO A 111 2.90 4.44 9.31
N LEU A 112 2.72 4.03 10.56
CA LEU A 112 1.58 4.40 11.40
C LEU A 112 1.87 5.55 12.38
N LEU A 113 3.17 5.82 12.60
CA LEU A 113 3.64 6.87 13.50
C LEU A 113 4.23 8.06 12.74
N PRO A 114 4.03 9.29 13.22
CA PRO A 114 4.70 10.45 12.66
C PRO A 114 6.18 10.48 13.02
N LEU A 115 6.96 11.18 12.21
CA LEU A 115 8.31 11.59 12.55
C LEU A 115 8.34 13.09 12.88
N PRO A 116 9.31 13.54 13.72
CA PRO A 116 9.49 14.97 13.96
C PRO A 116 9.72 15.74 12.66
N GLN A 117 9.10 16.92 12.53
CA GLN A 117 9.16 17.71 11.30
C GLN A 117 10.60 18.14 10.92
N TRP A 118 11.47 18.38 11.92
CA TRP A 118 12.87 18.68 11.69
C TRP A 118 13.62 17.53 10.99
N LEU A 119 13.17 16.29 11.17
CA LEU A 119 13.70 15.10 10.50
C LEU A 119 13.02 14.88 9.15
N VAL A 120 11.70 15.02 9.07
CA VAL A 120 10.93 14.83 7.83
C VAL A 120 11.38 15.82 6.74
N ASN A 121 11.62 17.08 7.11
CA ASN A 121 11.97 18.12 6.16
C ASN A 121 13.26 17.82 5.35
N PRO A 122 14.41 17.45 5.91
CA PRO A 122 15.57 17.04 5.13
C PRO A 122 15.35 15.69 4.40
N LEU A 123 14.70 14.72 5.06
CA LEU A 123 14.51 13.38 4.50
C LEU A 123 13.68 13.38 3.22
N ARG A 124 12.62 14.18 3.12
CA ARG A 124 11.78 14.25 1.91
C ARG A 124 12.56 14.73 0.68
N TYR A 125 13.46 15.69 0.85
CA TYR A 125 14.33 16.17 -0.24
C TYR A 125 15.44 15.15 -0.56
N TYR A 126 15.98 14.49 0.46
CA TYR A 126 16.92 13.39 0.26
C TYR A 126 16.28 12.25 -0.54
N GLN A 127 15.05 11.84 -0.21
CA GLN A 127 14.32 10.82 -0.96
C GLN A 127 14.01 11.28 -2.39
N ALA A 128 13.60 12.51 -2.57
CA ALA A 128 13.35 13.05 -3.91
C ALA A 128 14.64 13.06 -4.75
N ALA A 129 15.80 13.38 -4.16
CA ALA A 129 17.09 13.30 -4.84
C ALA A 129 17.45 11.85 -5.19
N ASN A 130 17.22 10.89 -4.29
CA ASN A 130 17.43 9.46 -4.57
C ASN A 130 16.56 9.00 -5.75
N VAL A 131 15.26 9.27 -5.73
CA VAL A 131 14.35 8.90 -6.82
C VAL A 131 14.75 9.59 -8.12
N TRP A 132 15.19 10.86 -8.06
CA TRP A 132 15.73 11.58 -9.21
C TRP A 132 16.96 10.87 -9.80
N THR A 133 17.91 10.44 -8.98
CA THR A 133 19.08 9.69 -9.47
C THR A 133 18.68 8.33 -10.03
N CYS A 134 17.72 7.65 -9.41
CA CYS A 134 17.18 6.38 -9.91
C CYS A 134 16.58 6.53 -11.32
N TYR A 135 15.85 7.61 -11.56
CA TYR A 135 15.28 7.90 -12.86
C TYR A 135 16.36 8.22 -13.91
N HIS A 136 17.28 9.16 -13.61
CA HIS A 136 18.27 9.63 -14.57
C HIS A 136 19.42 8.64 -14.80
N TRP A 137 19.77 7.84 -13.80
CA TRP A 137 20.90 6.91 -13.83
C TRP A 137 20.48 5.45 -13.63
N THR A 138 19.31 5.07 -14.11
CA THR A 138 18.73 3.72 -13.96
C THR A 138 19.72 2.62 -14.33
N GLY A 139 20.41 2.74 -15.46
CA GLY A 139 21.39 1.74 -15.93
C GLY A 139 22.57 1.56 -14.96
N PHE A 140 23.07 2.66 -14.39
CA PHE A 140 24.11 2.60 -13.36
C PHE A 140 23.62 1.85 -12.11
N TRP A 141 22.44 2.22 -11.60
CA TRP A 141 21.90 1.60 -10.40
C TRP A 141 21.57 0.13 -10.57
N LYS A 142 21.04 -0.31 -11.72
CA LYS A 142 20.84 -1.73 -12.05
C LYS A 142 22.16 -2.51 -12.03
N THR A 143 23.21 -1.94 -12.61
CA THR A 143 24.55 -2.55 -12.61
C THR A 143 25.16 -2.61 -11.20
N PHE A 144 24.89 -1.62 -10.36
CA PHE A 144 25.41 -1.52 -9.00
C PHE A 144 24.70 -2.50 -8.04
N PHE A 145 23.36 -2.50 -8.00
CA PHE A 145 22.60 -3.34 -7.06
C PHE A 145 22.50 -4.79 -7.49
N ARG A 146 22.41 -5.08 -8.77
CA ARG A 146 22.30 -6.43 -9.34
C ARG A 146 21.26 -7.30 -8.64
N SER A 147 20.08 -6.76 -8.42
CA SER A 147 19.01 -7.39 -7.65
C SER A 147 17.69 -7.21 -8.37
N HIS A 148 16.94 -8.31 -8.54
CA HIS A 148 15.59 -8.27 -9.15
C HIS A 148 14.67 -7.27 -8.45
N TYR A 149 14.68 -7.24 -7.13
CA TYR A 149 13.91 -6.30 -6.33
C TYR A 149 14.20 -4.83 -6.71
N PHE A 150 15.49 -4.45 -6.79
CA PHE A 150 15.85 -3.10 -7.19
C PHE A 150 15.56 -2.81 -8.66
N ASP A 151 15.71 -3.80 -9.55
CA ASP A 151 15.40 -3.63 -10.97
C ASP A 151 13.93 -3.28 -11.18
N VAL A 152 13.01 -3.97 -10.49
CA VAL A 152 11.57 -3.67 -10.54
C VAL A 152 11.28 -2.27 -10.02
N LEU A 153 11.83 -1.88 -8.88
CA LEU A 153 11.64 -0.53 -8.32
C LEU A 153 12.17 0.57 -9.24
N LEU A 154 13.33 0.36 -9.86
CA LEU A 154 13.92 1.32 -10.78
C LEU A 154 13.08 1.47 -12.05
N ASP A 155 12.54 0.36 -12.57
CA ASP A 155 11.66 0.39 -13.75
C ASP A 155 10.33 1.10 -13.44
N GLU A 156 9.71 0.85 -12.28
CA GLU A 156 8.53 1.56 -11.83
C GLU A 156 8.80 3.06 -11.63
N CYS A 157 9.89 3.42 -10.97
CA CYS A 157 10.31 4.81 -10.84
C CYS A 157 10.42 5.49 -12.21
N LYS A 158 11.02 4.81 -13.20
CA LYS A 158 11.17 5.33 -14.56
C LYS A 158 9.84 5.54 -15.27
N LYS A 159 8.84 4.71 -15.00
CA LYS A 159 7.49 4.84 -15.57
C LYS A 159 6.74 6.05 -15.00
N VAL A 160 6.77 6.26 -13.68
CA VAL A 160 5.93 7.27 -13.00
C VAL A 160 6.57 8.65 -12.90
N TRP A 161 7.90 8.75 -12.88
CA TRP A 161 8.62 10.00 -12.70
C TRP A 161 8.23 11.10 -13.69
N PRO A 162 8.02 10.83 -15.00
CA PRO A 162 7.63 11.87 -15.96
C PRO A 162 6.33 12.59 -15.61
N PHE A 163 5.46 11.97 -14.82
CA PHE A 163 4.12 12.48 -14.49
C PHE A 163 4.05 13.21 -13.15
N GLY A 164 4.78 12.76 -12.12
CA GLY A 164 4.76 13.36 -10.78
C GLY A 164 6.02 14.12 -10.42
N GLY A 165 7.16 13.64 -10.87
CA GLY A 165 8.46 14.24 -10.64
C GLY A 165 8.85 14.40 -9.19
N THR A 166 9.77 15.32 -8.93
CA THR A 166 10.30 15.61 -7.59
C THR A 166 9.20 16.01 -6.60
N GLN A 167 8.22 16.82 -7.03
CA GLN A 167 7.22 17.37 -6.12
C GLN A 167 6.31 16.28 -5.55
N ALA A 168 5.88 15.31 -6.35
CA ALA A 168 5.06 14.20 -5.86
C ALA A 168 5.79 13.37 -4.79
N VAL A 169 7.10 13.12 -4.97
CA VAL A 169 7.91 12.40 -3.97
C VAL A 169 8.07 13.21 -2.70
N VAL A 170 8.36 14.53 -2.81
CA VAL A 170 8.50 15.43 -1.65
C VAL A 170 7.22 15.50 -0.82
N ASP A 171 6.07 15.69 -1.48
CA ASP A 171 4.77 15.82 -0.81
C ASP A 171 4.30 14.48 -0.26
N GLY A 172 4.48 13.39 -1.01
CA GLY A 172 4.16 12.03 -0.58
C GLY A 172 4.95 11.63 0.66
N TYR A 173 6.28 11.81 0.64
CA TYR A 173 7.14 11.48 1.78
C TYR A 173 6.82 12.30 3.03
N LYS A 174 6.56 13.61 2.86
CA LYS A 174 6.11 14.46 3.96
C LYS A 174 4.81 13.93 4.56
N SER A 175 3.83 13.61 3.72
CA SER A 175 2.49 13.23 4.16
C SER A 175 2.48 11.87 4.87
N VAL A 176 3.33 10.93 4.45
CA VAL A 176 3.49 9.60 5.08
C VAL A 176 3.81 9.71 6.58
N TYR A 177 4.65 10.69 6.97
CA TYR A 177 5.12 10.84 8.35
C TYR A 177 4.45 11.98 9.13
N THR A 178 3.35 12.53 8.62
CA THR A 178 2.68 13.67 9.30
C THR A 178 1.70 13.21 10.37
N ASN A 179 0.90 12.17 10.11
CA ASN A 179 -0.21 11.78 10.98
C ASN A 179 0.08 10.48 11.71
N ARG A 180 -0.41 10.38 12.96
CA ARG A 180 -0.47 9.15 13.75
C ARG A 180 -1.77 8.42 13.43
N LEU A 181 -1.76 7.10 13.41
CA LEU A 181 -2.99 6.31 13.49
C LEU A 181 -3.48 6.34 14.94
N ASN A 182 -4.75 6.72 15.18
CA ASN A 182 -5.29 6.88 16.54
C ASN A 182 -6.36 5.85 16.90
N ALA A 183 -7.10 5.32 15.91
CA ALA A 183 -8.15 4.34 16.15
C ALA A 183 -8.31 3.41 14.94
N ILE A 184 -8.84 2.21 15.20
CA ILE A 184 -9.30 1.24 14.19
C ILE A 184 -10.57 0.60 14.74
N HIS A 185 -11.58 0.42 13.90
CA HIS A 185 -12.87 -0.13 14.27
C HIS A 185 -13.27 -1.25 13.31
N GLY A 186 -13.82 -2.35 13.86
CA GLY A 186 -14.60 -3.35 13.14
C GLY A 186 -13.88 -4.16 12.04
N THR A 187 -12.57 -3.99 11.86
CA THR A 187 -11.79 -4.62 10.77
C THR A 187 -10.79 -5.62 11.34
N ASP A 188 -10.63 -6.77 10.70
CA ASP A 188 -9.54 -7.71 10.98
C ASP A 188 -8.23 -7.20 10.35
N ILE A 189 -7.24 -6.90 11.19
CA ILE A 189 -6.01 -6.21 10.78
C ILE A 189 -4.83 -7.18 10.71
N HIS A 190 -4.16 -7.16 9.56
CA HIS A 190 -2.89 -7.84 9.33
C HIS A 190 -1.79 -6.80 9.08
N PHE A 191 -0.69 -6.89 9.83
CA PHE A 191 0.47 -6.04 9.61
C PHE A 191 1.66 -6.89 9.17
N TRP A 192 2.15 -6.63 7.97
CA TRP A 192 3.24 -7.38 7.33
C TRP A 192 4.51 -6.55 7.24
N TYR A 193 5.67 -7.18 7.42
CA TYR A 193 6.96 -6.52 7.18
C TYR A 193 8.10 -7.52 7.00
N GLY A 194 9.17 -7.09 6.32
CA GLY A 194 10.38 -7.87 6.14
C GLY A 194 11.38 -7.72 7.30
N THR A 195 12.16 -8.76 7.61
CA THR A 195 13.15 -8.70 8.70
C THR A 195 14.23 -7.66 8.48
N LYS A 196 14.55 -7.29 7.22
CA LYS A 196 15.57 -6.28 6.92
C LYS A 196 15.11 -4.84 7.24
N GLU A 197 13.81 -4.62 7.39
CA GLU A 197 13.24 -3.34 7.82
C GLU A 197 12.70 -3.35 9.26
N ALA A 198 12.95 -4.43 10.01
CA ALA A 198 12.41 -4.61 11.36
C ALA A 198 12.70 -3.44 12.32
N PHE A 199 13.79 -2.70 12.11
CA PHE A 199 14.13 -1.53 12.92
C PHE A 199 13.05 -0.43 12.83
N VAL A 200 12.53 -0.17 11.64
CA VAL A 200 11.45 0.82 11.42
C VAL A 200 10.06 0.23 11.65
N ALA A 201 9.87 -1.07 11.40
CA ALA A 201 8.58 -1.74 11.53
C ALA A 201 8.17 -2.01 12.99
N LYS A 202 9.09 -2.43 13.86
CA LYS A 202 8.77 -2.77 15.26
C LYS A 202 8.07 -1.66 16.06
N PRO A 203 8.46 -0.38 15.96
CA PRO A 203 7.71 0.71 16.60
C PRO A 203 6.27 0.83 16.08
N GLN A 204 6.04 0.61 14.78
CA GLN A 204 4.72 0.63 14.16
C GLN A 204 3.84 -0.51 14.69
N VAL A 205 4.41 -1.74 14.76
CA VAL A 205 3.76 -2.92 15.34
C VAL A 205 3.37 -2.67 16.80
N LYS A 206 4.30 -2.15 17.62
CA LYS A 206 4.01 -1.83 19.02
C LYS A 206 2.86 -0.83 19.15
N HIS A 207 2.84 0.18 18.30
CA HIS A 207 1.76 1.16 18.28
C HIS A 207 0.45 0.53 17.83
N LEU A 208 0.45 -0.25 16.74
CA LEU A 208 -0.73 -0.95 16.25
C LEU A 208 -1.35 -1.85 17.33
N LEU A 209 -0.54 -2.68 17.99
CA LEU A 209 -1.01 -3.59 19.04
C LEU A 209 -1.53 -2.83 20.28
N SER A 210 -1.14 -1.58 20.51
CA SER A 210 -1.75 -0.75 21.57
C SER A 210 -3.15 -0.26 21.22
N LEU A 211 -3.51 -0.19 19.93
CA LEU A 211 -4.82 0.21 19.44
C LEU A 211 -5.71 -1.02 19.12
N CYS A 212 -5.11 -2.06 18.61
CA CYS A 212 -5.76 -3.28 18.15
C CYS A 212 -4.95 -4.50 18.62
N PRO A 213 -5.14 -4.97 19.89
CA PRO A 213 -4.36 -6.07 20.45
C PRO A 213 -4.51 -7.40 19.69
N GLN A 214 -5.62 -7.57 18.97
CA GLN A 214 -5.94 -8.74 18.16
C GLN A 214 -5.33 -8.71 16.75
N ALA A 215 -4.61 -7.62 16.36
CA ALA A 215 -4.00 -7.53 15.04
C ALA A 215 -2.99 -8.66 14.79
N HIS A 216 -3.07 -9.25 13.60
CA HIS A 216 -2.17 -10.32 13.15
C HIS A 216 -0.86 -9.74 12.61
N ILE A 217 0.27 -10.17 13.18
CA ILE A 217 1.58 -9.67 12.78
C ILE A 217 2.35 -10.77 12.05
N GLU A 218 2.74 -10.49 10.81
CA GLU A 218 3.52 -11.43 10.00
C GLU A 218 4.88 -10.85 9.61
N VAL A 219 5.92 -11.69 9.78
CA VAL A 219 7.32 -11.28 9.58
C VAL A 219 7.98 -12.15 8.51
N PHE A 220 8.36 -11.53 7.40
CA PHE A 220 8.94 -12.23 6.26
C PHE A 220 10.46 -12.24 6.32
N GLN A 221 11.05 -13.44 6.50
CA GLN A 221 12.49 -13.60 6.68
C GLN A 221 13.27 -13.22 5.41
N GLY A 222 14.30 -12.39 5.60
CA GLY A 222 15.20 -11.95 4.54
C GLY A 222 14.64 -10.91 3.58
N MET A 223 13.38 -10.45 3.76
CA MET A 223 12.75 -9.47 2.91
C MET A 223 13.08 -8.03 3.32
N ASN A 224 13.21 -7.15 2.33
CA ASN A 224 13.23 -5.69 2.46
C ASN A 224 11.81 -5.11 2.37
N HIS A 225 11.72 -3.80 2.47
CA HIS A 225 10.52 -2.99 2.33
C HIS A 225 9.79 -3.24 0.99
N GLY A 226 8.60 -3.83 1.02
CA GLY A 226 7.82 -4.17 -0.18
C GLY A 226 8.41 -5.27 -1.08
N GLN A 227 9.52 -5.91 -0.69
CA GLN A 227 10.19 -6.93 -1.49
C GLN A 227 9.33 -8.18 -1.69
N LEU A 228 8.47 -8.50 -0.72
CA LEU A 228 7.60 -9.66 -0.79
C LEU A 228 6.70 -9.62 -2.04
N LEU A 229 6.15 -8.45 -2.38
CA LEU A 229 5.29 -8.27 -3.54
C LEU A 229 6.00 -8.56 -4.85
N ASN A 230 7.27 -8.20 -4.95
CA ASN A 230 8.06 -8.38 -6.17
C ASN A 230 8.60 -9.81 -6.32
N ASP A 231 9.07 -10.39 -5.22
CA ASP A 231 9.81 -11.66 -5.26
C ASP A 231 8.93 -12.89 -4.99
N ARG A 232 7.77 -12.70 -4.29
CA ARG A 232 6.87 -13.80 -3.90
C ARG A 232 5.38 -13.40 -3.98
N PRO A 233 4.89 -12.92 -5.13
CA PRO A 233 3.49 -12.55 -5.29
C PRO A 233 2.53 -13.72 -5.06
N GLU A 234 2.97 -14.98 -5.30
CA GLU A 234 2.21 -16.20 -5.03
C GLU A 234 1.93 -16.37 -3.54
N GLU A 235 2.91 -16.06 -2.68
CA GLU A 235 2.74 -16.13 -1.23
C GLU A 235 1.70 -15.11 -0.75
N ILE A 236 1.73 -13.89 -1.28
CA ILE A 236 0.72 -12.86 -1.00
C ILE A 236 -0.66 -13.32 -1.48
N ALA A 237 -0.78 -13.83 -2.72
CA ALA A 237 -2.04 -14.30 -3.27
C ALA A 237 -2.65 -15.43 -2.42
N GLN A 238 -1.84 -16.37 -1.96
CA GLN A 238 -2.26 -17.45 -1.08
C GLN A 238 -2.77 -16.92 0.26
N ARG A 239 -2.03 -15.99 0.90
CA ARG A 239 -2.42 -15.41 2.19
C ARG A 239 -3.70 -14.60 2.09
N ILE A 240 -3.84 -13.73 1.09
CA ILE A 240 -5.08 -13.00 0.86
C ILE A 240 -6.26 -13.96 0.70
N THR A 241 -6.10 -15.04 -0.10
CA THR A 241 -7.14 -16.05 -0.28
C THR A 241 -7.49 -16.76 1.03
N GLN A 242 -6.51 -17.06 1.89
CA GLN A 242 -6.75 -17.70 3.18
C GLN A 242 -7.46 -16.78 4.16
N ILE A 243 -7.03 -15.51 4.25
CA ILE A 243 -7.64 -14.50 5.13
C ILE A 243 -9.13 -14.32 4.77
N THR A 244 -9.45 -14.12 3.49
CA THR A 244 -10.82 -13.88 3.05
C THR A 244 -11.72 -15.13 3.09
N ALA A 245 -11.18 -16.34 3.00
CA ALA A 245 -11.97 -17.58 3.09
C ALA A 245 -12.52 -17.86 4.52
N TRP A 246 -11.90 -17.30 5.55
CA TRP A 246 -12.32 -17.53 6.95
C TRP A 246 -13.69 -16.91 7.27
N HIS A 247 -14.08 -15.80 6.67
CA HIS A 247 -15.39 -15.17 6.87
C HIS A 247 -16.55 -15.95 6.24
N GLY A 248 -16.33 -16.69 5.16
CA GLY A 248 -17.35 -17.53 4.53
C GLY A 248 -17.89 -18.64 5.43
N ILE A 249 -17.12 -19.08 6.43
CA ILE A 249 -17.51 -20.16 7.36
C ILE A 249 -18.32 -19.61 8.54
N CYS A 250 -18.03 -18.38 9.01
CA CYS A 250 -18.73 -17.78 10.17
C CYS A 250 -20.08 -17.14 9.81
N SER A 251 -20.31 -16.72 8.57
CA SER A 251 -21.56 -16.09 8.15
C SER A 251 -22.70 -17.12 7.95
N HIS A 252 -22.40 -18.39 7.72
CA HIS A 252 -23.40 -19.47 7.58
C HIS A 252 -23.87 -20.09 8.92
N SER A 253 -23.31 -19.67 10.05
CA SER A 253 -23.69 -20.17 11.39
C SER A 253 -24.62 -19.22 12.17
N ARG A 254 -25.11 -18.13 11.54
CA ARG A 254 -26.09 -17.19 12.13
C ARG A 254 -27.37 -17.12 11.28
N GLY A 255 -27.86 -18.26 10.85
CA GLY A 255 -29.17 -18.41 10.25
C GLY A 255 -30.12 -19.13 11.20
#